data_2fd57fcdab15a4f90907a91a0c44236b
#
_entry.id   2fd57fcdab15a4f90907a91a0c44236b
#
_cell.length_a   1.000
_cell.length_b   1.000
_cell.length_c   1.000
_cell.angle_alpha   90.00
_cell.angle_beta   90.00
_cell.angle_gamma   90.00
#
_symmetry.space_group_name_H-M   'P 1'
#
loop_
_entity.id
_entity.type
_entity.pdbx_description
1 polymer ?
#
loop_
_entity_poly.entity_id
_entity_poly.type
_entity_poly.pdbx_seq_one_letter_code
_entity_poly.pdbx_strand_id
1 'polypeptide(L)'
;MKQAASLGVVVLAGLMLSGGLALAQDDASVPEPSGTDAAVEVKAASYVEQTTIGDMFEVESSELALRKSGNPQVRAFAQHMIADHATSSHELKQALSAAKVDAPVPTALDGEHQELLNTLQASTGADFDRNYLKMQMDGHQKALQTQVDYRLHGGNKELQDFATKATTMVQTHLSELGKISQGALLSQ
;
A
#
# COMPACT_ATOMS: atom_id res chain seq x y z
N MET A 1 4.83 -67.70 1.75
CA MET A 1 5.25 -68.57 0.66
C MET A 1 6.09 -67.72 -0.28
N LYS A 2 7.46 -67.91 -0.15
CA LYS A 2 8.36 -68.35 -1.25
C LYS A 2 8.48 -67.33 -2.39
N GLN A 3 9.63 -66.85 -2.83
CA GLN A 3 11.10 -67.00 -2.79
C GLN A 3 11.62 -65.87 -3.71
N ALA A 4 12.57 -65.11 -3.41
CA ALA A 4 14.01 -65.05 -3.61
C ALA A 4 14.61 -65.64 -4.90
N ALA A 5 15.37 -64.77 -5.62
CA ALA A 5 16.58 -65.08 -6.40
C ALA A 5 17.05 -63.76 -7.06
N SER A 6 18.11 -63.12 -6.86
CA SER A 6 19.58 -63.29 -6.82
C SER A 6 20.24 -63.60 -8.18
N LEU A 7 21.38 -62.89 -8.36
CA LEU A 7 22.50 -62.96 -9.36
C LEU A 7 22.22 -62.24 -10.71
N GLY A 8 23.18 -61.49 -11.27
CA GLY A 8 24.62 -61.54 -11.17
C GLY A 8 25.35 -60.37 -11.82
N VAL A 9 26.53 -60.17 -11.39
CA VAL A 9 27.56 -59.19 -11.79
C VAL A 9 28.12 -59.54 -13.18
N VAL A 10 28.33 -58.53 -14.02
CA VAL A 10 29.39 -58.53 -15.04
C VAL A 10 30.03 -57.17 -15.13
N VAL A 11 31.30 -57.14 -14.80
CA VAL A 11 32.22 -56.00 -15.02
C VAL A 11 32.75 -56.09 -16.44
N LEU A 12 32.69 -55.00 -17.20
CA LEU A 12 33.55 -54.80 -18.36
C LEU A 12 34.14 -53.41 -18.34
N ALA A 13 35.42 -53.33 -18.14
CA ALA A 13 36.20 -52.12 -18.30
C ALA A 13 36.38 -51.81 -19.79
N GLY A 14 36.05 -50.59 -20.18
CA GLY A 14 36.35 -50.07 -21.50
C GLY A 14 36.95 -48.68 -21.37
N LEU A 15 38.25 -48.59 -21.53
CA LEU A 15 39.04 -47.36 -21.58
C LEU A 15 38.89 -46.75 -22.99
N MET A 16 38.21 -45.60 -23.12
CA MET A 16 38.25 -44.80 -24.31
C MET A 16 38.69 -43.38 -23.96
N LEU A 17 39.90 -43.01 -24.30
CA LEU A 17 40.34 -41.63 -24.44
C LEU A 17 39.62 -40.97 -25.61
N SER A 18 38.87 -39.91 -25.34
CA SER A 18 38.40 -38.98 -26.33
C SER A 18 38.56 -37.57 -25.76
N GLY A 19 39.49 -36.82 -26.34
CA GLY A 19 39.65 -35.40 -26.04
C GLY A 19 38.40 -34.63 -26.45
N GLY A 20 37.72 -34.06 -25.47
CA GLY A 20 36.61 -33.12 -25.64
C GLY A 20 37.08 -31.71 -25.38
N LEU A 21 36.96 -30.90 -26.39
CA LEU A 21 37.17 -29.45 -26.40
C LEU A 21 36.27 -28.84 -25.31
N ALA A 22 36.89 -28.27 -24.28
CA ALA A 22 36.16 -27.48 -23.28
C ALA A 22 35.72 -26.17 -23.91
N LEU A 23 34.46 -26.09 -24.31
CA LEU A 23 33.81 -24.80 -24.53
C LEU A 23 33.65 -24.15 -23.16
N ALA A 24 34.37 -23.05 -22.94
CA ALA A 24 34.09 -22.14 -21.83
C ALA A 24 32.69 -21.61 -22.02
N GLN A 25 31.74 -22.06 -21.19
CA GLN A 25 30.50 -21.36 -20.97
C GLN A 25 30.84 -20.14 -20.11
N ASP A 26 30.77 -18.97 -20.72
CA ASP A 26 30.66 -17.72 -19.96
C ASP A 26 29.33 -17.80 -19.21
N ASP A 27 29.44 -18.25 -17.97
CA ASP A 27 28.36 -18.17 -16.96
C ASP A 27 28.25 -16.70 -16.54
N ALA A 28 27.56 -15.91 -17.37
CA ALA A 28 27.08 -14.60 -16.97
C ALA A 28 25.97 -14.84 -15.93
N SER A 29 26.35 -15.20 -14.72
CA SER A 29 25.46 -15.22 -13.58
C SER A 29 24.96 -13.79 -13.37
N VAL A 30 23.72 -13.53 -13.85
CA VAL A 30 22.94 -12.37 -13.41
C VAL A 30 22.85 -12.50 -11.88
N PRO A 31 23.35 -11.51 -11.11
CA PRO A 31 23.24 -11.58 -9.66
C PRO A 31 21.77 -11.65 -9.29
N GLU A 32 21.35 -12.74 -8.67
CA GLU A 32 20.04 -12.86 -8.02
C GLU A 32 19.92 -11.71 -7.00
N PRO A 33 18.81 -10.96 -6.97
CA PRO A 33 18.62 -9.90 -5.98
C PRO A 33 18.77 -10.52 -4.59
N SER A 34 19.62 -9.91 -3.76
CA SER A 34 19.83 -10.40 -2.39
C SER A 34 18.48 -10.40 -1.66
N GLY A 35 18.22 -11.39 -0.81
CA GLY A 35 16.92 -11.51 -0.12
C GLY A 35 16.50 -10.27 0.67
N THR A 36 17.44 -9.38 1.01
CA THR A 36 17.21 -8.08 1.62
C THR A 36 16.57 -7.09 0.63
N ASP A 37 17.02 -7.05 -0.62
CA ASP A 37 16.49 -6.12 -1.63
C ASP A 37 15.05 -6.49 -2.01
N ALA A 38 14.77 -7.77 -2.20
CA ALA A 38 13.42 -8.27 -2.48
C ALA A 38 12.44 -7.97 -1.31
N ALA A 39 12.87 -8.11 -0.06
CA ALA A 39 12.05 -7.79 1.11
C ALA A 39 11.76 -6.28 1.24
N VAL A 40 12.71 -5.43 0.84
CA VAL A 40 12.55 -3.97 0.79
C VAL A 40 11.56 -3.56 -0.31
N GLU A 41 11.65 -4.17 -1.49
CA GLU A 41 10.72 -3.93 -2.60
C GLU A 41 9.29 -4.34 -2.26
N VAL A 42 9.09 -5.50 -1.62
CA VAL A 42 7.76 -5.95 -1.17
C VAL A 42 7.15 -4.98 -0.16
N LYS A 43 7.94 -4.48 0.79
CA LYS A 43 7.47 -3.46 1.73
C LYS A 43 7.08 -2.15 1.04
N ALA A 44 7.88 -1.70 0.07
CA ALA A 44 7.59 -0.50 -0.70
C ALA A 44 6.31 -0.65 -1.54
N ALA A 45 6.13 -1.78 -2.22
CA ALA A 45 4.93 -2.05 -3.02
C ALA A 45 3.65 -2.04 -2.16
N SER A 46 3.65 -2.73 -1.02
CA SER A 46 2.51 -2.75 -0.10
C SER A 46 2.21 -1.37 0.50
N TYR A 47 3.25 -0.61 0.85
CA TYR A 47 3.10 0.76 1.34
C TYR A 47 2.47 1.68 0.29
N VAL A 48 2.97 1.62 -0.94
CA VAL A 48 2.45 2.40 -2.08
C VAL A 48 1.01 2.04 -2.38
N GLU A 49 0.68 0.75 -2.39
CA GLU A 49 -0.68 0.27 -2.59
C GLU A 49 -1.64 0.83 -1.54
N GLN A 50 -1.34 0.64 -0.26
CA GLN A 50 -2.19 1.11 0.85
C GLN A 50 -2.36 2.63 0.85
N THR A 51 -1.27 3.38 0.64
CA THR A 51 -1.32 4.84 0.62
C THR A 51 -2.12 5.35 -0.58
N THR A 52 -1.93 4.78 -1.76
CA THR A 52 -2.64 5.20 -2.97
C THR A 52 -4.14 4.91 -2.89
N ILE A 53 -4.53 3.72 -2.41
CA ILE A 53 -5.95 3.36 -2.24
C ILE A 53 -6.59 4.25 -1.18
N GLY A 54 -5.90 4.51 -0.07
CA GLY A 54 -6.36 5.45 0.96
C GLY A 54 -6.59 6.85 0.39
N ASP A 55 -5.60 7.44 -0.28
CA ASP A 55 -5.72 8.77 -0.91
C ASP A 55 -6.91 8.85 -1.88
N MET A 56 -7.11 7.81 -2.72
CA MET A 56 -8.26 7.77 -3.64
C MET A 56 -9.59 7.73 -2.88
N PHE A 57 -9.70 6.89 -1.85
CA PHE A 57 -10.92 6.82 -1.05
C PHE A 57 -11.21 8.14 -0.34
N GLU A 58 -10.19 8.80 0.21
CA GLU A 58 -10.36 10.09 0.89
C GLU A 58 -10.85 11.18 -0.07
N VAL A 59 -10.34 11.22 -1.30
CA VAL A 59 -10.82 12.16 -2.33
C VAL A 59 -12.26 11.84 -2.73
N GLU A 60 -12.56 10.59 -3.11
CA GLU A 60 -13.89 10.21 -3.61
C GLU A 60 -14.99 10.35 -2.56
N SER A 61 -14.73 9.93 -1.31
CA SER A 61 -15.65 10.07 -0.19
C SER A 61 -15.89 11.54 0.17
N SER A 62 -14.86 12.38 0.07
CA SER A 62 -14.95 13.80 0.35
C SER A 62 -15.69 14.57 -0.76
N GLU A 63 -15.50 14.21 -2.02
CA GLU A 63 -16.34 14.71 -3.11
C GLU A 63 -17.82 14.37 -2.89
N LEU A 64 -18.09 13.15 -2.40
CA LEU A 64 -19.45 12.75 -2.05
C LEU A 64 -19.99 13.58 -0.88
N ALA A 65 -19.18 13.90 0.13
CA ALA A 65 -19.54 14.77 1.24
C ALA A 65 -19.90 16.19 0.77
N LEU A 66 -19.16 16.74 -0.19
CA LEU A 66 -19.51 18.04 -0.78
C LEU A 66 -20.86 18.03 -1.51
N ARG A 67 -21.27 16.89 -2.07
CA ARG A 67 -22.57 16.78 -2.76
C ARG A 67 -23.74 16.53 -1.81
N LYS A 68 -23.51 15.80 -0.69
CA LYS A 68 -24.59 15.25 0.16
C LYS A 68 -24.74 15.91 1.52
N SER A 69 -23.66 16.44 2.11
CA SER A 69 -23.71 17.05 3.43
C SER A 69 -24.24 18.49 3.38
N GLY A 70 -25.18 18.79 4.27
CA GLY A 70 -25.62 20.16 4.58
C GLY A 70 -24.79 20.79 5.72
N ASN A 71 -23.95 20.02 6.42
CA ASN A 71 -23.18 20.50 7.56
C ASN A 71 -21.93 21.29 7.07
N PRO A 72 -21.81 22.58 7.44
CA PRO A 72 -20.72 23.41 6.96
C PRO A 72 -19.32 22.91 7.45
N GLN A 73 -19.24 22.31 8.64
CA GLN A 73 -17.98 21.78 9.17
C GLN A 73 -17.54 20.52 8.40
N VAL A 74 -18.48 19.62 8.10
CA VAL A 74 -18.21 18.43 7.25
C VAL A 74 -17.78 18.87 5.85
N ARG A 75 -18.44 19.86 5.26
CA ARG A 75 -18.09 20.38 3.94
C ARG A 75 -16.71 21.05 3.92
N ALA A 76 -16.38 21.84 4.94
CA ALA A 76 -15.07 22.47 5.05
C ALA A 76 -13.96 21.41 5.19
N PHE A 77 -14.16 20.42 6.05
CA PHE A 77 -13.24 19.29 6.19
C PHE A 77 -13.07 18.53 4.86
N ALA A 78 -14.16 18.22 4.17
CA ALA A 78 -14.10 17.53 2.88
C ALA A 78 -13.30 18.30 1.81
N GLN A 79 -13.34 19.63 1.81
CA GLN A 79 -12.52 20.46 0.92
C GLN A 79 -11.03 20.32 1.22
N HIS A 80 -10.64 20.32 2.50
CA HIS A 80 -9.25 20.08 2.92
C HIS A 80 -8.79 18.68 2.50
N MET A 81 -9.61 17.67 2.74
CA MET A 81 -9.30 16.30 2.37
C MET A 81 -8.99 16.14 0.87
N ILE A 82 -9.82 16.71 0.00
CA ILE A 82 -9.58 16.66 -1.45
C ILE A 82 -8.26 17.32 -1.82
N ALA A 83 -7.97 18.51 -1.27
CA ALA A 83 -6.76 19.26 -1.61
C ALA A 83 -5.49 18.52 -1.12
N ASP A 84 -5.50 18.07 0.13
CA ASP A 84 -4.33 17.49 0.77
C ASP A 84 -4.03 16.09 0.22
N HIS A 85 -5.04 15.25 0.00
CA HIS A 85 -4.83 13.91 -0.56
C HIS A 85 -4.52 13.91 -2.07
N ALA A 86 -5.00 14.89 -2.83
CA ALA A 86 -4.54 15.11 -4.20
C ALA A 86 -3.06 15.52 -4.23
N THR A 87 -2.63 16.36 -3.29
CA THR A 87 -1.22 16.75 -3.13
C THR A 87 -0.38 15.56 -2.68
N SER A 88 -0.83 14.78 -1.69
CA SER A 88 -0.19 13.55 -1.21
C SER A 88 0.07 12.56 -2.36
N SER A 89 -0.96 12.28 -3.16
CA SER A 89 -0.85 11.40 -4.34
C SER A 89 0.19 11.90 -5.36
N HIS A 90 0.31 13.22 -5.54
CA HIS A 90 1.33 13.78 -6.42
C HIS A 90 2.74 13.63 -5.83
N GLU A 91 2.92 13.94 -4.54
CA GLU A 91 4.19 13.80 -3.84
C GLU A 91 4.65 12.33 -3.75
N LEU A 92 3.73 11.38 -3.55
CA LEU A 92 4.05 9.95 -3.59
C LEU A 92 4.63 9.52 -4.94
N LYS A 93 4.03 9.98 -6.05
CA LYS A 93 4.55 9.69 -7.41
C LYS A 93 5.93 10.29 -7.62
N GLN A 94 6.20 11.48 -7.09
CA GLN A 94 7.53 12.10 -7.13
C GLN A 94 8.54 11.28 -6.32
N ALA A 95 8.16 10.86 -5.10
CA ALA A 95 9.02 10.04 -4.24
C ALA A 95 9.35 8.69 -4.91
N LEU A 96 8.36 8.02 -5.54
CA LEU A 96 8.58 6.79 -6.30
C LEU A 96 9.56 6.98 -7.45
N SER A 97 9.41 8.06 -8.21
CA SER A 97 10.33 8.37 -9.32
C SER A 97 11.76 8.62 -8.84
N ALA A 98 11.92 9.35 -7.73
CA ALA A 98 13.23 9.62 -7.13
C ALA A 98 13.87 8.37 -6.54
N ALA A 99 13.06 7.53 -5.89
CA ALA A 99 13.43 6.27 -5.28
C ALA A 99 13.86 5.20 -6.29
N LYS A 100 13.44 5.32 -7.54
CA LYS A 100 13.58 4.29 -8.59
C LYS A 100 13.00 2.93 -8.16
N VAL A 101 11.94 2.97 -7.34
CA VAL A 101 11.20 1.78 -6.90
C VAL A 101 10.14 1.46 -7.95
N ASP A 102 10.18 0.24 -8.46
CA ASP A 102 9.15 -0.29 -9.36
C ASP A 102 8.01 -0.90 -8.53
N ALA A 103 7.15 -0.03 -8.01
CA ALA A 103 5.96 -0.44 -7.29
C ALA A 103 4.71 -0.13 -8.13
N PRO A 104 3.82 -1.09 -8.34
CA PRO A 104 2.56 -0.85 -9.05
C PRO A 104 1.72 0.16 -8.25
N VAL A 105 1.28 1.22 -8.95
CA VAL A 105 0.40 2.25 -8.37
C VAL A 105 -1.04 1.90 -8.75
N PRO A 106 -1.93 1.60 -7.77
CA PRO A 106 -3.33 1.34 -8.03
C PRO A 106 -4.01 2.49 -8.78
N THR A 107 -4.95 2.16 -9.66
CA THR A 107 -5.75 3.12 -10.44
C THR A 107 -7.25 3.05 -10.11
N ALA A 108 -7.62 2.19 -9.16
CA ALA A 108 -8.99 2.02 -8.67
C ALA A 108 -8.97 1.60 -7.20
N LEU A 109 -10.07 1.84 -6.50
CA LEU A 109 -10.29 1.34 -5.14
C LEU A 109 -10.29 -0.19 -5.12
N ASP A 110 -9.87 -0.75 -3.99
CA ASP A 110 -10.09 -2.16 -3.69
C ASP A 110 -11.54 -2.44 -3.29
N GLY A 111 -11.88 -3.72 -3.10
CA GLY A 111 -13.25 -4.14 -2.76
C GLY A 111 -13.73 -3.56 -1.42
N GLU A 112 -12.86 -3.46 -0.41
CA GLU A 112 -13.19 -2.91 0.91
C GLU A 112 -13.56 -1.43 0.80
N HIS A 113 -12.72 -0.61 0.18
CA HIS A 113 -12.97 0.83 0.05
C HIS A 113 -14.14 1.14 -0.88
N GLN A 114 -14.36 0.31 -1.91
CA GLN A 114 -15.53 0.44 -2.77
C GLN A 114 -16.85 0.18 -2.00
N GLU A 115 -16.88 -0.81 -1.10
CA GLU A 115 -18.05 -1.09 -0.24
C GLU A 115 -18.30 0.04 0.76
N LEU A 116 -17.25 0.62 1.35
CA LEU A 116 -17.39 1.81 2.20
C LEU A 116 -17.98 2.99 1.42
N LEU A 117 -17.49 3.24 0.22
CA LEU A 117 -18.00 4.31 -0.64
C LEU A 117 -19.47 4.08 -1.02
N ASN A 118 -19.85 2.85 -1.37
CA ASN A 118 -21.23 2.46 -1.64
C ASN A 118 -22.15 2.70 -0.43
N THR A 119 -21.67 2.39 0.77
CA THR A 119 -22.37 2.65 2.02
C THR A 119 -22.61 4.14 2.26
N LEU A 120 -21.60 4.97 2.01
CA LEU A 120 -21.75 6.43 2.05
C LEU A 120 -22.73 6.93 1.00
N GLN A 121 -22.69 6.37 -0.20
CA GLN A 121 -23.58 6.76 -1.30
C GLN A 121 -25.05 6.45 -0.98
N ALA A 122 -25.32 5.38 -0.26
CA ALA A 122 -26.67 5.00 0.21
C ALA A 122 -27.16 5.86 1.38
N SER A 123 -26.28 6.45 2.16
CA SER A 123 -26.61 7.25 3.35
C SER A 123 -27.10 8.66 2.96
N THR A 124 -27.92 9.28 3.82
CA THR A 124 -28.43 10.65 3.62
C THR A 124 -28.52 11.45 4.90
N GLY A 125 -28.50 12.78 4.81
CA GLY A 125 -28.68 13.68 5.95
C GLY A 125 -27.67 13.42 7.08
N ALA A 126 -28.14 13.42 8.32
CA ALA A 126 -27.30 13.24 9.50
C ALA A 126 -26.62 11.85 9.55
N ASP A 127 -27.23 10.82 8.94
CA ASP A 127 -26.61 9.49 8.86
C ASP A 127 -25.42 9.50 7.92
N PHE A 128 -25.51 10.25 6.80
CA PHE A 128 -24.38 10.45 5.91
C PHE A 128 -23.21 11.11 6.65
N ASP A 129 -23.46 12.22 7.35
CA ASP A 129 -22.42 12.97 8.06
C ASP A 129 -21.74 12.10 9.12
N ARG A 130 -22.50 11.33 9.90
CA ARG A 130 -21.95 10.40 10.90
C ARG A 130 -21.10 9.30 10.27
N ASN A 131 -21.59 8.67 9.21
CA ASN A 131 -20.86 7.62 8.51
C ASN A 131 -19.57 8.15 7.88
N TYR A 132 -19.63 9.31 7.22
CA TYR A 132 -18.47 9.96 6.65
C TYR A 132 -17.41 10.25 7.71
N LEU A 133 -17.76 10.97 8.79
CA LEU A 133 -16.82 11.31 9.87
C LEU A 133 -16.22 10.07 10.54
N LYS A 134 -17.04 9.02 10.74
CA LYS A 134 -16.54 7.76 11.28
C LYS A 134 -15.54 7.08 10.36
N MET A 135 -15.86 6.97 9.07
CA MET A 135 -14.96 6.34 8.09
C MET A 135 -13.65 7.13 7.92
N GLN A 136 -13.74 8.46 7.95
CA GLN A 136 -12.56 9.33 7.95
C GLN A 136 -11.69 9.10 9.19
N MET A 137 -12.30 9.01 10.38
CA MET A 137 -11.56 8.75 11.63
C MET A 137 -10.85 7.39 11.57
N ASP A 138 -11.56 6.33 11.20
CA ASP A 138 -11.03 4.96 11.14
C ASP A 138 -9.91 4.85 10.08
N GLY A 139 -10.14 5.42 8.89
CA GLY A 139 -9.16 5.45 7.79
C GLY A 139 -7.88 6.20 8.16
N HIS A 140 -8.02 7.38 8.79
CA HIS A 140 -6.86 8.17 9.22
C HIS A 140 -6.06 7.51 10.36
N GLN A 141 -6.72 6.79 11.27
CA GLN A 141 -6.01 6.01 12.30
C GLN A 141 -5.18 4.89 11.66
N LYS A 142 -5.74 4.16 10.68
CA LYS A 142 -5.03 3.14 9.91
C LYS A 142 -3.90 3.74 9.09
N ALA A 143 -4.16 4.86 8.40
CA ALA A 143 -3.16 5.58 7.63
C ALA A 143 -2.00 6.06 8.51
N LEU A 144 -2.27 6.64 9.69
CA LEU A 144 -1.23 7.07 10.63
C LEU A 144 -0.28 5.92 10.97
N GLN A 145 -0.82 4.74 11.24
CA GLN A 145 -0.02 3.56 11.55
C GLN A 145 0.85 3.14 10.36
N THR A 146 0.29 3.10 9.15
CA THR A 146 1.01 2.79 7.91
C THR A 146 2.15 3.79 7.67
N GLN A 147 1.89 5.10 7.80
CA GLN A 147 2.90 6.13 7.60
C GLN A 147 4.02 6.05 8.64
N VAL A 148 3.68 5.88 9.93
CA VAL A 148 4.67 5.76 11.01
C VAL A 148 5.53 4.50 10.85
N ASP A 149 4.92 3.36 10.49
CA ASP A 149 5.67 2.11 10.29
C ASP A 149 6.65 2.24 9.12
N TYR A 150 6.21 2.77 7.98
CA TYR A 150 7.11 2.94 6.84
C TYR A 150 8.20 3.98 7.09
N ARG A 151 7.88 5.09 7.76
CA ARG A 151 8.86 6.10 8.17
C ARG A 151 9.99 5.52 9.02
N LEU A 152 9.67 4.59 9.92
CA LEU A 152 10.64 4.00 10.85
C LEU A 152 11.36 2.79 10.29
N HIS A 153 10.70 1.98 9.47
CA HIS A 153 11.17 0.66 9.07
C HIS A 153 11.20 0.45 7.55
N GLY A 154 10.80 1.44 6.75
CA GLY A 154 10.87 1.38 5.29
C GLY A 154 12.32 1.32 4.81
N GLY A 155 12.54 0.59 3.71
CA GLY A 155 13.89 0.40 3.17
C GLY A 155 14.36 1.49 2.18
N ASN A 156 13.50 2.48 1.89
CA ASN A 156 13.79 3.51 0.91
C ASN A 156 13.64 4.90 1.52
N LYS A 157 14.70 5.71 1.38
CA LYS A 157 14.80 7.04 2.01
C LYS A 157 13.76 8.03 1.49
N GLU A 158 13.56 8.08 0.19
CA GLU A 158 12.63 9.03 -0.46
C GLU A 158 11.18 8.76 -0.04
N LEU A 159 10.82 7.48 0.06
CA LEU A 159 9.51 7.08 0.56
C LEU A 159 9.38 7.28 2.07
N GLN A 160 10.47 7.14 2.86
CA GLN A 160 10.46 7.49 4.29
C GLN A 160 10.27 8.99 4.52
N ASP A 161 10.88 9.83 3.68
CA ASP A 161 10.71 11.28 3.74
C ASP A 161 9.27 11.68 3.38
N PHE A 162 8.69 11.04 2.37
CA PHE A 162 7.26 11.19 2.07
C PHE A 162 6.39 10.75 3.26
N ALA A 163 6.62 9.56 3.83
CA ALA A 163 5.88 9.05 4.99
C ALA A 163 5.96 9.98 6.20
N THR A 164 7.09 10.68 6.37
CA THR A 164 7.26 11.68 7.44
C THR A 164 6.31 12.87 7.25
N LYS A 165 6.19 13.39 6.03
CA LYS A 165 5.25 14.48 5.70
C LYS A 165 3.81 14.01 5.84
N ALA A 166 3.48 12.85 5.27
CA ALA A 166 2.14 12.25 5.34
C ALA A 166 1.71 11.99 6.80
N THR A 167 2.64 11.58 7.69
CA THR A 167 2.36 11.45 9.12
C THR A 167 1.85 12.76 9.72
N THR A 168 2.47 13.90 9.39
CA THR A 168 2.07 15.21 9.91
C THR A 168 0.70 15.64 9.37
N MET A 169 0.45 15.44 8.08
CA MET A 169 -0.85 15.71 7.44
C MET A 169 -1.98 14.90 8.10
N VAL A 170 -1.80 13.59 8.23
CA VAL A 170 -2.79 12.69 8.85
C VAL A 170 -3.06 13.07 10.31
N GLN A 171 -2.05 13.45 11.09
CA GLN A 171 -2.24 13.93 12.47
C GLN A 171 -3.06 15.22 12.53
N THR A 172 -2.87 16.13 11.58
CA THR A 172 -3.68 17.35 11.46
C THR A 172 -5.14 17.01 11.19
N HIS A 173 -5.42 16.11 10.24
CA HIS A 173 -6.79 15.67 9.93
C HIS A 173 -7.46 14.97 11.11
N LEU A 174 -6.76 14.11 11.84
CA LEU A 174 -7.28 13.49 13.07
C LEU A 174 -7.65 14.53 14.15
N SER A 175 -6.84 15.59 14.28
CA SER A 175 -7.15 16.69 15.20
C SER A 175 -8.41 17.47 14.77
N GLU A 176 -8.57 17.72 13.48
CA GLU A 176 -9.77 18.39 12.94
C GLU A 176 -11.01 17.53 13.11
N LEU A 177 -10.95 16.24 12.79
CA LEU A 177 -12.02 15.28 13.00
C LEU A 177 -12.47 15.22 14.47
N GLY A 178 -11.51 15.23 15.40
CA GLY A 178 -11.79 15.29 16.84
C GLY A 178 -12.59 16.53 17.24
N LYS A 179 -12.25 17.70 16.69
CA LYS A 179 -12.99 18.96 16.95
C LYS A 179 -14.41 18.94 16.39
N ILE A 180 -14.58 18.45 15.16
CA ILE A 180 -15.90 18.34 14.52
C ILE A 180 -16.81 17.40 15.32
N SER A 181 -16.28 16.24 15.75
CA SER A 181 -17.03 15.26 16.53
C SER A 181 -17.44 15.80 17.91
N GLN A 182 -16.57 16.55 18.57
CA GLN A 182 -16.88 17.21 19.86
C GLN A 182 -17.93 18.31 19.68
N GLY A 183 -17.83 19.13 18.63
CA GLY A 183 -18.82 20.16 18.32
C GLY A 183 -20.21 19.59 18.07
N ALA A 184 -20.30 18.44 17.38
CA ALA A 184 -21.56 17.75 17.14
C ALA A 184 -22.23 17.21 18.41
N LEU A 185 -21.44 16.83 19.43
CA LEU A 185 -21.97 16.37 20.74
C LEU A 185 -22.50 17.53 21.59
N LEU A 186 -21.95 18.73 21.44
CA LEU A 186 -22.36 19.92 22.22
C LEU A 186 -23.58 20.63 21.64
N SER A 187 -24.00 20.27 20.44
CA SER A 187 -25.12 20.89 19.70
C SER A 187 -26.44 20.07 19.76
N GLN A 188 -26.44 18.97 20.51
CA GLN A 188 -27.63 18.13 20.82
C GLN A 188 -28.22 18.48 22.19
#